data_16a7ee818c5057780a702e5d957d842e
#
_entry.id   16a7ee818c5057780a702e5d957d842e
#
_cell.length_a   1.000
_cell.length_b   1.000
_cell.length_c   1.000
_cell.angle_alpha   90.00
_cell.angle_beta   90.00
_cell.angle_gamma   90.00
#
_symmetry.space_group_name_H-M   'P 1'
#
loop_
_entity.id
_entity.type
_entity.pdbx_description
1 polymer ?
#
loop_
_entity_poly.entity_id
_entity_poly.type
_entity_poly.pdbx_seq_one_letter_code
_entity_poly.pdbx_strand_id
1 'polypeptide(L)'
;DIIQIARIEQAVERSGQRFLERVFTASELDVCKDSMQRLAGRFAAKEAVSKALGTGFWSEGISLHDIEILSSESGEPELHLHGAAYTRAQKMGATGIALSISHEKDYAVAICVFNNIEGNSQA
;
A
#
# COMPACT_ATOMS: atom_id res chain seq x y z
N ASP A 1 8.90 2.28 -3.37
CA ASP A 1 9.44 1.52 -2.25
C ASP A 1 9.82 0.12 -2.69
N ILE A 2 10.78 -0.49 -2.01
CA ILE A 2 11.28 -1.82 -2.37
C ILE A 2 11.36 -2.69 -1.12
N ILE A 3 11.03 -3.97 -1.27
CA ILE A 3 11.15 -4.93 -0.16
C ILE A 3 11.65 -6.28 -0.67
N GLN A 4 12.48 -6.94 0.13
CA GLN A 4 12.83 -8.33 -0.14
C GLN A 4 11.65 -9.22 0.21
N ILE A 5 11.26 -10.08 -0.71
CA ILE A 5 10.13 -11.00 -0.50
C ILE A 5 10.41 -11.93 0.68
N ALA A 6 11.67 -12.31 0.87
CA ALA A 6 12.07 -13.15 2.01
C ALA A 6 11.68 -12.55 3.36
N ARG A 7 11.62 -11.21 3.48
CA ARG A 7 11.21 -10.58 4.74
C ARG A 7 9.75 -10.84 5.07
N ILE A 8 8.90 -10.89 4.06
CA ILE A 8 7.48 -11.24 4.25
C ILE A 8 7.37 -12.72 4.62
N GLU A 9 8.10 -13.58 3.92
CA GLU A 9 8.11 -15.01 4.23
C GLU A 9 8.53 -15.28 5.67
N GLN A 10 9.59 -14.60 6.13
CA GLN A 10 10.08 -14.75 7.50
C GLN A 10 9.07 -14.25 8.53
N ALA A 11 8.38 -13.16 8.25
CA ALA A 11 7.36 -12.62 9.13
C ALA A 11 6.17 -13.59 9.25
N VAL A 12 5.77 -14.21 8.14
CA VAL A 12 4.70 -15.20 8.12
C VAL A 12 5.13 -16.46 8.89
N GLU A 13 6.36 -16.93 8.72
CA GLU A 13 6.88 -18.06 9.48
C GLU A 13 6.89 -17.80 10.99
N ARG A 14 7.25 -16.58 11.38
CA ARG A 14 7.39 -16.21 12.79
C ARG A 14 6.04 -16.01 13.47
N SER A 15 5.11 -15.35 12.82
CA SER A 15 3.86 -14.90 13.44
C SER A 15 2.59 -15.36 12.74
N GLY A 16 2.72 -15.98 11.56
CA GLY A 16 1.59 -16.56 10.84
C GLY A 16 0.42 -15.61 10.62
N GLN A 17 -0.78 -16.07 10.96
CA GLN A 17 -2.02 -15.33 10.75
C GLN A 17 -2.02 -13.98 11.49
N ARG A 18 -1.36 -13.91 12.64
CA ARG A 18 -1.26 -12.66 13.40
C ARG A 18 -0.58 -11.56 12.59
N PHE A 19 0.53 -11.88 11.91
CA PHE A 19 1.20 -10.92 11.04
C PHE A 19 0.30 -10.51 9.88
N LEU A 20 -0.29 -11.50 9.20
CA LEU A 20 -1.13 -11.25 8.04
C LEU A 20 -2.30 -10.32 8.37
N GLU A 21 -3.01 -10.60 9.46
CA GLU A 21 -4.16 -9.79 9.85
C GLU A 21 -3.77 -8.40 10.34
N ARG A 22 -2.59 -8.25 10.90
CA ARG A 22 -2.12 -6.93 11.36
C ARG A 22 -1.79 -6.01 10.18
N VAL A 23 -1.28 -6.56 9.10
CA VAL A 23 -0.80 -5.77 7.96
C VAL A 23 -1.84 -5.63 6.87
N PHE A 24 -2.56 -6.69 6.56
CA PHE A 24 -3.45 -6.76 5.41
C PHE A 24 -4.90 -6.83 5.81
N THR A 25 -5.77 -6.24 5.00
CA THR A 25 -7.21 -6.40 5.17
C THR A 25 -7.63 -7.80 4.70
N ALA A 26 -8.82 -8.23 5.12
CA ALA A 26 -9.37 -9.51 4.67
C ALA A 26 -9.49 -9.56 3.14
N SER A 27 -9.87 -8.45 2.52
CA SER A 27 -9.99 -8.38 1.06
C SER A 27 -8.64 -8.50 0.38
N GLU A 28 -7.60 -7.91 0.94
CA GLU A 28 -6.24 -8.03 0.40
C GLU A 28 -5.75 -9.48 0.49
N LEU A 29 -6.01 -10.14 1.61
CA LEU A 29 -5.62 -11.54 1.80
C LEU A 29 -6.34 -12.43 0.80
N ASP A 30 -7.62 -12.16 0.54
CA ASP A 30 -8.39 -12.91 -0.45
C ASP A 30 -7.81 -12.76 -1.86
N VAL A 31 -7.43 -11.54 -2.23
CA VAL A 31 -6.84 -11.27 -3.55
C VAL A 31 -5.47 -11.93 -3.69
N CYS A 32 -4.66 -11.91 -2.64
CA CYS A 32 -3.28 -12.42 -2.70
C CYS A 32 -3.16 -13.93 -2.63
N LYS A 33 -4.14 -14.62 -2.03
CA LYS A 33 -4.21 -16.09 -2.01
C LYS A 33 -2.89 -16.77 -1.63
N ASP A 34 -2.30 -16.38 -0.53
CA ASP A 34 -1.05 -16.95 -0.01
C ASP A 34 0.20 -16.72 -0.87
N SER A 35 0.11 -15.89 -1.89
CA SER A 35 1.28 -15.56 -2.70
C SER A 35 2.17 -14.57 -1.95
N MET A 36 3.35 -15.00 -1.57
CA MET A 36 4.31 -14.13 -0.87
C MET A 36 4.72 -12.95 -1.74
N GLN A 37 4.83 -13.16 -3.05
CA GLN A 37 5.15 -12.08 -3.98
C GLN A 37 4.06 -11.01 -4.01
N ARG A 38 2.80 -11.43 -4.05
CA ARG A 38 1.67 -10.50 -4.04
C ARG A 38 1.56 -9.76 -2.73
N LEU A 39 1.76 -10.46 -1.62
CA LEU A 39 1.75 -9.84 -0.29
C LEU A 39 2.87 -8.82 -0.16
N ALA A 40 4.07 -9.17 -0.60
CA ALA A 40 5.22 -8.26 -0.57
C ALA A 40 4.97 -7.01 -1.42
N GLY A 41 4.37 -7.18 -2.59
CA GLY A 41 3.99 -6.06 -3.45
C GLY A 41 3.02 -5.12 -2.77
N ARG A 42 2.01 -5.65 -2.10
CA ARG A 42 1.06 -4.82 -1.36
C ARG A 42 1.71 -4.14 -0.17
N PHE A 43 2.61 -4.83 0.51
CA PHE A 43 3.35 -4.20 1.62
C PHE A 43 4.16 -3.00 1.12
N ALA A 44 4.92 -3.19 0.05
CA ALA A 44 5.69 -2.10 -0.56
C ALA A 44 4.78 -0.95 -1.01
N ALA A 45 3.61 -1.27 -1.56
CA ALA A 45 2.63 -0.27 -1.99
C ALA A 45 2.09 0.53 -0.81
N LYS A 46 1.77 -0.14 0.31
CA LYS A 46 1.31 0.55 1.52
C LYS A 46 2.37 1.54 2.00
N GLU A 47 3.64 1.13 2.00
CA GLU A 47 4.72 2.02 2.39
C GLU A 47 4.89 3.19 1.42
N ALA A 48 4.83 2.92 0.12
CA ALA A 48 4.95 3.97 -0.89
C ALA A 48 3.85 5.01 -0.74
N VAL A 49 2.61 4.58 -0.55
CA VAL A 49 1.46 5.47 -0.35
C VAL A 49 1.63 6.29 0.92
N SER A 50 2.02 5.66 2.04
CA SER A 50 2.21 6.37 3.30
C SER A 50 3.27 7.46 3.17
N LYS A 51 4.34 7.20 2.46
CA LYS A 51 5.39 8.19 2.22
C LYS A 51 4.90 9.31 1.31
N ALA A 52 4.11 8.99 0.30
CA ALA A 52 3.53 10.00 -0.58
C ALA A 52 2.56 10.91 0.18
N LEU A 53 1.86 10.37 1.19
CA LEU A 53 1.02 11.16 2.08
C LEU A 53 1.86 12.04 3.03
N GLY A 54 3.16 11.81 3.08
CA GLY A 54 4.09 12.60 3.88
C GLY A 54 4.11 12.28 5.36
N THR A 55 3.46 11.21 5.78
CA THR A 55 3.30 10.88 7.19
C THR A 55 4.01 9.62 7.63
N GLY A 56 4.18 8.64 6.72
CA GLY A 56 4.54 7.31 7.11
C GLY A 56 3.42 6.67 7.93
N PHE A 57 3.67 5.48 8.48
CA PHE A 57 2.66 4.81 9.31
C PHE A 57 2.69 5.31 10.74
N TRP A 58 1.54 5.23 11.38
CA TRP A 58 1.31 5.61 12.80
C TRP A 58 1.36 7.11 13.04
N SER A 59 1.88 7.89 12.11
CA SER A 59 1.81 9.33 12.16
C SER A 59 0.40 9.78 11.76
N GLU A 60 -0.17 10.73 12.49
CA GLU A 60 -1.54 11.21 12.28
C GLU A 60 -2.59 10.08 12.33
N GLY A 61 -2.27 8.98 12.98
CA GLY A 61 -3.21 7.88 13.16
C GLY A 61 -3.37 6.96 11.96
N ILE A 62 -2.53 7.08 10.94
CA ILE A 62 -2.61 6.23 9.75
C ILE A 62 -2.12 4.82 10.08
N SER A 63 -2.96 3.83 9.83
CA SER A 63 -2.63 2.42 10.02
C SER A 63 -2.45 1.72 8.69
N LEU A 64 -1.86 0.53 8.76
CA LEU A 64 -1.63 -0.30 7.57
C LEU A 64 -2.95 -0.67 6.86
N HIS A 65 -4.03 -0.86 7.60
CA HIS A 65 -5.33 -1.20 7.04
C HIS A 65 -6.00 0.00 6.35
N ASP A 66 -5.59 1.21 6.68
CA ASP A 66 -6.16 2.42 6.06
C ASP A 66 -5.76 2.55 4.60
N ILE A 67 -4.69 1.88 4.19
CA ILE A 67 -4.19 1.89 2.82
C ILE A 67 -4.40 0.49 2.26
N GLU A 68 -5.50 0.32 1.54
CA GLU A 68 -5.89 -0.99 1.02
C GLU A 68 -5.66 -1.07 -0.48
N ILE A 69 -4.96 -2.09 -0.93
CA ILE A 69 -4.66 -2.28 -2.35
C ILE A 69 -5.32 -3.56 -2.84
N LEU A 70 -6.35 -3.40 -3.64
CA LEU A 70 -7.07 -4.50 -4.27
C LEU A 70 -6.64 -4.62 -5.73
N SER A 71 -7.34 -5.41 -6.50
CA SER A 71 -7.09 -5.55 -7.92
C SER A 71 -8.35 -5.22 -8.69
N SER A 72 -8.21 -4.49 -9.79
CA SER A 72 -9.31 -4.26 -10.71
C SER A 72 -9.58 -5.54 -11.52
N GLU A 73 -10.62 -5.55 -12.33
CA GLU A 73 -10.93 -6.68 -13.19
C GLU A 73 -9.79 -7.03 -14.14
N SER A 74 -9.04 -6.02 -14.59
CA SER A 74 -7.89 -6.22 -15.48
C SER A 74 -6.61 -6.56 -14.74
N GLY A 75 -6.63 -6.66 -13.41
CA GLY A 75 -5.50 -7.05 -12.60
C GLY A 75 -4.62 -5.90 -12.12
N GLU A 76 -4.96 -4.66 -12.48
CA GLU A 76 -4.20 -3.51 -12.03
C GLU A 76 -4.43 -3.23 -10.54
N PRO A 77 -3.43 -2.69 -9.83
CA PRO A 77 -3.64 -2.34 -8.42
C PRO A 77 -4.66 -1.22 -8.30
N GLU A 78 -5.56 -1.37 -7.35
CA GLU A 78 -6.63 -0.43 -7.09
C GLU A 78 -6.54 0.03 -5.65
N LEU A 79 -6.27 1.31 -5.45
CA LEU A 79 -6.03 1.88 -4.14
C LEU A 79 -7.33 2.37 -3.50
N HIS A 80 -7.58 1.94 -2.27
CA HIS A 80 -8.70 2.39 -1.46
C HIS A 80 -8.15 2.96 -0.16
N LEU A 81 -8.38 4.25 0.07
CA LEU A 81 -7.96 4.92 1.31
C LEU A 81 -9.12 4.97 2.28
N HIS A 82 -8.84 4.68 3.54
CA HIS A 82 -9.81 4.67 4.63
C HIS A 82 -9.30 5.50 5.79
N GLY A 83 -10.21 5.90 6.68
CA GLY A 83 -9.87 6.52 7.95
C GLY A 83 -8.90 7.69 7.83
N ALA A 84 -7.86 7.66 8.64
CA ALA A 84 -6.88 8.75 8.72
C ALA A 84 -6.12 8.95 7.41
N ALA A 85 -5.89 7.90 6.63
CA ALA A 85 -5.22 8.03 5.34
C ALA A 85 -6.10 8.80 4.36
N TYR A 86 -7.39 8.52 4.34
CA TYR A 86 -8.34 9.25 3.50
C TYR A 86 -8.38 10.74 3.89
N THR A 87 -8.47 11.00 5.18
CA THR A 87 -8.50 12.38 5.69
C THR A 87 -7.23 13.13 5.31
N ARG A 88 -6.07 12.48 5.43
CA ARG A 88 -4.80 13.10 5.06
C ARG A 88 -4.74 13.44 3.56
N ALA A 89 -5.18 12.51 2.71
CA ALA A 89 -5.23 12.73 1.27
C ALA A 89 -6.12 13.94 0.93
N GLN A 90 -7.27 14.05 1.59
CA GLN A 90 -8.18 15.18 1.41
C GLN A 90 -7.50 16.50 1.79
N LYS A 91 -6.81 16.54 2.93
CA LYS A 91 -6.11 17.74 3.38
C LYS A 91 -5.00 18.17 2.43
N MET A 92 -4.34 17.21 1.80
CA MET A 92 -3.31 17.51 0.82
C MET A 92 -3.86 17.96 -0.53
N GLY A 93 -5.17 17.84 -0.75
CA GLY A 93 -5.76 18.11 -2.05
C GLY A 93 -5.35 17.09 -3.10
N ALA A 94 -5.08 15.86 -2.69
CA ALA A 94 -4.71 14.79 -3.62
C ALA A 94 -5.93 14.41 -4.44
N THR A 95 -5.91 14.69 -5.75
CA THR A 95 -7.04 14.45 -6.65
C THR A 95 -6.81 13.26 -7.57
N GLY A 96 -5.57 12.93 -7.83
CA GLY A 96 -5.22 11.77 -8.65
C GLY A 96 -4.11 11.00 -7.97
N ILE A 97 -4.27 9.69 -7.91
CA ILE A 97 -3.28 8.80 -7.30
C ILE A 97 -2.96 7.72 -8.32
N ALA A 98 -1.69 7.61 -8.67
CA ALA A 98 -1.21 6.55 -9.55
C ALA A 98 -0.34 5.61 -8.74
N LEU A 99 -0.59 4.31 -8.86
CA LEU A 99 0.13 3.27 -8.15
C LEU A 99 0.56 2.18 -9.12
N SER A 100 1.82 1.79 -9.04
CA SER A 100 2.34 0.69 -9.83
C SER A 100 3.11 -0.25 -8.93
N ILE A 101 2.94 -1.54 -9.15
CA ILE A 101 3.60 -2.60 -8.37
C ILE A 101 4.26 -3.56 -9.33
N SER A 102 5.48 -3.95 -9.03
CA SER A 102 6.19 -4.95 -9.80
C SER A 102 6.97 -5.86 -8.85
N HIS A 103 7.18 -7.09 -9.26
CA HIS A 103 8.01 -8.01 -8.48
C HIS A 103 8.79 -8.93 -9.40
N GLU A 104 9.87 -9.41 -8.87
CA GLU A 104 10.66 -10.46 -9.50
C GLU A 104 10.85 -11.55 -8.44
N LYS A 105 11.83 -12.40 -8.60
CA LYS A 105 12.03 -13.55 -7.70
C LYS A 105 12.28 -13.14 -6.25
N ASP A 106 13.09 -12.10 -6.04
CA ASP A 106 13.59 -11.75 -4.71
C ASP A 106 13.02 -10.45 -4.14
N TYR A 107 12.52 -9.57 -5.00
CA TYR A 107 12.10 -8.22 -4.59
C TYR A 107 10.74 -7.84 -5.14
N ALA A 108 10.01 -7.04 -4.37
CA ALA A 108 8.83 -6.35 -4.83
C ALA A 108 9.06 -4.84 -4.73
N VAL A 109 8.53 -4.11 -5.69
CA VAL A 109 8.71 -2.65 -5.79
C VAL A 109 7.35 -2.02 -6.00
N ALA A 110 7.12 -0.87 -5.38
CA ALA A 110 5.91 -0.08 -5.62
C ALA A 110 6.27 1.40 -5.73
N ILE A 111 5.58 2.08 -6.64
CA ILE A 111 5.72 3.52 -6.83
C ILE A 111 4.33 4.13 -6.72
N CYS A 112 4.22 5.21 -5.94
CA CYS A 112 2.98 5.95 -5.79
C CYS A 112 3.22 7.41 -6.12
N VAL A 113 2.38 7.98 -6.97
CA VAL A 113 2.46 9.39 -7.36
C VAL A 113 1.10 10.04 -7.12
N PHE A 114 1.10 11.16 -6.41
CA PHE A 114 -0.11 11.96 -6.19
C PHE A 114 -0.07 13.22 -7.03
N ASN A 115 -1.23 13.60 -7.57
CA ASN A 115 -1.44 14.93 -8.10
C ASN A 115 -2.09 15.78 -7.02
N ASN A 116 -1.70 17.05 -7.00
CA ASN A 116 -2.24 18.02 -6.06
C ASN A 116 -2.79 19.20 -6.87
N ILE A 117 -4.09 19.42 -6.75
CA ILE A 117 -4.76 20.45 -7.56
C ILE A 117 -4.28 21.87 -7.22
N GLU A 118 -3.95 22.12 -5.95
CA GLU A 118 -3.43 23.43 -5.53
C GLU A 118 -2.05 23.71 -6.15
N GLY A 119 -1.20 22.68 -6.19
CA GLY A 119 0.07 22.78 -6.86
C GLY A 119 -0.09 23.09 -8.33
N ASN A 120 -1.06 22.48 -8.99
CA ASN A 120 -1.34 22.74 -10.39
C ASN A 120 -1.88 24.14 -10.62
N SER A 121 -2.74 24.63 -9.74
CA SER A 121 -3.32 25.96 -9.89
C SER A 121 -2.30 27.08 -9.68
N GLN A 122 -1.20 26.78 -9.05
CA GLN A 122 -0.13 27.76 -8.79
C GLN A 122 0.89 27.79 -9.92
N ALA A 123 0.84 26.83 -10.77
CA ALA A 123 1.76 26.77 -11.89
C ALA A 123 1.36 27.77 -12.95
#